data_ce2fad73dcf1c036583f8c162fddb9e4
#
_entry.id   ce2fad73dcf1c036583f8c162fddb9e4
#
_cell.length_a   1.000
_cell.length_b   1.000
_cell.length_c   1.000
_cell.angle_alpha   90.00
_cell.angle_beta   90.00
_cell.angle_gamma   90.00
#
_symmetry.space_group_name_H-M   'P 1'
#
loop_
_entity.id
_entity.type
_entity.pdbx_description
1 polymer ?
#
loop_
_entity_poly.entity_id
_entity_poly.type
_entity_poly.pdbx_seq_one_letter_code
_entity_poly.pdbx_strand_id
1 'polypeptide(L)'
;MKSKLYHSAEIISSTPLDYDHSVGFHDVRPFNKSNNNLVLLHRYPIKNLGFKDKDTKIDICIWDIIKSKIEKIDETDTWSWEQGSRLQWINENEFIYNKSINNKPSSIIYNINNANKKNLDTCIYSINKNSIILSINYSRIWKLWMSYGYKNLTSLNIDINKNKPDDDGIFLSDLNNNKKLILSINDAVDLCGLNNINKRFFLCHPSFNPTGNKFLSLLRFFNDSGALITYLICTDLVKKSNSILASEKVSHFEWISDDKIIVWCRNLNKRIVNLRNNSFLEKKIFPAIKKIINFSSINFKNKILSNAYHLIDVNNPSKLVKLNNDLLNQDGHPQISPDKKFIITDTYTNNEGYMKLLLLDRINNKVYIIGEFKLAKYLSENNLKYDLHPRWDNTGNLICIDSSHMGSRQSFIISIKNLLSKIKKI
;
A
#
# COMPACT_ATOMS: atom_id res chain seq x y z
N MET A 1 28.05 -0.43 6.86
CA MET A 1 27.67 -0.06 5.46
C MET A 1 26.19 0.29 5.50
N LYS A 2 25.75 1.44 4.90
CA LYS A 2 24.36 1.91 5.00
C LYS A 2 23.42 1.26 3.97
N SER A 3 23.97 0.89 2.82
CA SER A 3 23.29 0.13 1.76
C SER A 3 24.26 -0.72 0.96
N LYS A 4 23.74 -1.75 0.30
CA LYS A 4 24.50 -2.62 -0.61
C LYS A 4 23.60 -3.00 -1.78
N LEU A 5 24.09 -2.85 -3.00
CA LEU A 5 23.43 -3.27 -4.24
C LEU A 5 24.11 -4.49 -4.85
N TYR A 6 23.32 -5.31 -5.55
CA TYR A 6 23.75 -6.57 -6.14
C TYR A 6 23.41 -6.63 -7.63
N HIS A 7 23.97 -7.59 -8.34
CA HIS A 7 23.66 -7.90 -9.74
C HIS A 7 23.79 -6.72 -10.72
N SER A 8 24.77 -5.82 -10.48
CA SER A 8 24.96 -4.61 -11.29
C SER A 8 23.73 -3.66 -11.28
N ALA A 9 22.94 -3.68 -10.22
CA ALA A 9 21.97 -2.64 -9.93
C ALA A 9 22.72 -1.39 -9.44
N GLU A 10 22.26 -0.20 -9.82
CA GLU A 10 22.89 1.07 -9.47
C GLU A 10 21.85 2.14 -9.12
N ILE A 11 22.17 2.99 -8.14
CA ILE A 11 21.41 4.21 -7.86
C ILE A 11 21.83 5.24 -8.89
N ILE A 12 20.90 5.63 -9.76
CA ILE A 12 21.16 6.62 -10.83
C ILE A 12 20.70 8.03 -10.46
N SER A 13 19.80 8.16 -9.47
CA SER A 13 19.34 9.45 -8.95
C SER A 13 18.83 9.29 -7.54
N SER A 14 18.92 10.36 -6.74
CA SER A 14 18.38 10.44 -5.39
C SER A 14 17.92 11.86 -5.07
N THR A 15 16.94 11.99 -4.18
CA THR A 15 16.55 13.31 -3.66
C THR A 15 17.63 13.87 -2.74
N PRO A 16 17.79 15.20 -2.66
CA PRO A 16 18.82 15.84 -1.81
C PRO A 16 18.51 15.66 -0.32
N LEU A 17 19.54 15.79 0.52
CA LEU A 17 19.48 15.55 1.98
C LEU A 17 19.01 16.76 2.81
N ASP A 18 18.70 17.88 2.20
CA ASP A 18 18.26 19.11 2.87
C ASP A 18 16.83 19.00 3.41
N TYR A 19 16.00 18.20 2.78
CA TYR A 19 14.62 17.89 3.20
C TYR A 19 14.39 16.38 3.31
N ASP A 20 13.36 15.99 4.04
CA ASP A 20 12.79 14.65 3.94
C ASP A 20 11.88 14.54 2.70
N HIS A 21 11.91 13.41 2.00
CA HIS A 21 11.16 13.17 0.78
C HIS A 21 10.48 11.80 0.79
N SER A 22 9.36 11.66 0.05
CA SER A 22 8.68 10.38 -0.17
C SER A 22 7.83 10.44 -1.42
N VAL A 23 7.78 9.37 -2.19
CA VAL A 23 6.82 9.23 -3.29
C VAL A 23 5.47 8.64 -2.86
N GLY A 24 5.31 8.29 -1.59
CA GLY A 24 4.06 7.79 -1.01
C GLY A 24 3.97 6.26 -0.94
N PHE A 25 2.80 5.68 -1.14
CA PHE A 25 2.55 4.25 -0.91
C PHE A 25 2.86 3.40 -2.16
N HIS A 26 3.14 2.11 -1.97
CA HIS A 26 3.58 1.19 -3.03
C HIS A 26 2.56 0.96 -4.16
N ASP A 27 1.26 1.16 -3.91
CA ASP A 27 0.18 0.95 -4.89
C ASP A 27 0.02 2.08 -5.92
N VAL A 28 0.86 3.13 -5.82
CA VAL A 28 0.87 4.26 -6.76
C VAL A 28 2.20 4.32 -7.50
N ARG A 29 2.15 4.39 -8.83
CA ARG A 29 3.33 4.62 -9.65
C ARG A 29 3.63 6.11 -9.75
N PRO A 30 4.81 6.57 -9.28
CA PRO A 30 5.12 7.99 -9.22
C PRO A 30 5.64 8.56 -10.54
N PHE A 31 6.08 7.72 -11.49
CA PHE A 31 6.61 8.15 -12.79
C PHE A 31 5.50 8.66 -13.69
N ASN A 32 5.76 9.75 -14.43
CA ASN A 32 4.86 10.26 -15.43
C ASN A 32 4.61 9.22 -16.53
N LYS A 33 3.39 9.15 -17.04
CA LYS A 33 2.96 8.08 -17.96
C LYS A 33 3.67 8.08 -19.32
N SER A 34 4.10 9.26 -19.80
CA SER A 34 4.86 9.39 -21.06
C SER A 34 6.34 9.76 -20.88
N ASN A 35 6.71 10.32 -19.73
CA ASN A 35 8.05 10.79 -19.45
C ASN A 35 8.57 10.23 -18.11
N ASN A 36 9.31 9.13 -18.16
CA ASN A 36 9.91 8.51 -16.98
C ASN A 36 10.90 9.39 -16.20
N ASN A 37 11.29 10.54 -16.75
CA ASN A 37 12.18 11.47 -16.05
C ASN A 37 11.45 12.32 -15.01
N LEU A 38 10.11 12.41 -15.08
CA LEU A 38 9.29 13.17 -14.14
C LEU A 38 8.66 12.24 -13.11
N VAL A 39 8.93 12.50 -11.84
CA VAL A 39 8.47 11.71 -10.69
C VAL A 39 7.69 12.59 -9.75
N LEU A 40 6.49 12.18 -9.35
CA LEU A 40 5.72 12.87 -8.31
C LEU A 40 6.34 12.60 -6.93
N LEU A 41 6.41 13.64 -6.11
CA LEU A 41 7.15 13.61 -4.86
C LEU A 41 6.48 14.48 -3.79
N HIS A 42 6.43 13.98 -2.55
CA HIS A 42 6.19 14.80 -1.37
C HIS A 42 7.52 15.27 -0.81
N ARG A 43 7.60 16.56 -0.43
CA ARG A 43 8.73 17.12 0.31
C ARG A 43 8.23 17.61 1.67
N TYR A 44 8.91 17.20 2.72
CA TYR A 44 8.57 17.53 4.08
C TYR A 44 9.47 18.72 4.54
N PRO A 45 8.91 19.88 4.88
CA PRO A 45 9.69 21.08 5.20
C PRO A 45 10.45 20.95 6.54
N ILE A 46 10.07 19.98 7.37
CA ILE A 46 10.73 19.69 8.65
C ILE A 46 11.35 18.30 8.56
N LYS A 47 12.65 18.18 8.80
CA LYS A 47 13.34 16.88 8.87
C LYS A 47 12.89 16.10 10.09
N ASN A 48 12.90 14.77 9.93
CA ASN A 48 12.52 13.83 10.97
C ASN A 48 11.09 14.03 11.50
N LEU A 49 10.20 14.57 10.65
CA LEU A 49 8.79 14.74 10.95
C LEU A 49 8.15 13.39 11.26
N GLY A 50 7.48 13.28 12.40
CA GLY A 50 6.76 12.09 12.82
C GLY A 50 5.27 12.17 12.47
N PHE A 51 4.54 11.07 12.63
CA PHE A 51 3.09 11.06 12.41
C PHE A 51 2.32 11.95 13.42
N LYS A 52 2.96 12.39 14.50
CA LYS A 52 2.39 13.34 15.48
C LYS A 52 2.34 14.78 14.96
N ASP A 53 3.18 15.11 13.99
CA ASP A 53 3.35 16.47 13.46
C ASP A 53 2.43 16.76 12.26
N LYS A 54 1.28 16.13 12.21
CA LYS A 54 0.35 16.14 11.05
C LYS A 54 -0.38 17.47 10.81
N ASP A 55 -0.19 18.47 11.65
CA ASP A 55 -0.66 19.83 11.39
C ASP A 55 0.28 20.58 10.42
N THR A 56 1.44 19.99 10.13
CA THR A 56 2.41 20.54 9.20
C THR A 56 1.97 20.29 7.76
N LYS A 57 1.99 21.33 6.94
CA LYS A 57 1.82 21.21 5.50
C LYS A 57 3.05 20.56 4.86
N ILE A 58 2.83 19.72 3.88
CA ILE A 58 3.87 19.13 3.04
C ILE A 58 3.76 19.66 1.63
N ASP A 59 4.89 19.75 0.95
CA ASP A 59 4.92 20.21 -0.45
C ASP A 59 4.57 19.06 -1.41
N ILE A 60 3.82 19.42 -2.43
CA ILE A 60 3.56 18.60 -3.63
C ILE A 60 4.55 19.03 -4.69
N CYS A 61 5.39 18.10 -5.14
CA CYS A 61 6.51 18.40 -6.02
C CYS A 61 6.53 17.48 -7.26
N ILE A 62 7.19 17.97 -8.31
CA ILE A 62 7.67 17.19 -9.44
C ILE A 62 9.19 17.13 -9.35
N TRP A 63 9.76 15.94 -9.42
CA TRP A 63 11.19 15.68 -9.47
C TRP A 63 11.59 15.27 -10.88
N ASP A 64 12.39 16.10 -11.56
CA ASP A 64 13.10 15.76 -12.81
C ASP A 64 14.38 15.03 -12.42
N ILE A 65 14.40 13.71 -12.61
CA ILE A 65 15.51 12.84 -12.16
C ILE A 65 16.78 13.03 -13.00
N ILE A 66 16.67 13.51 -14.24
CA ILE A 66 17.83 13.78 -15.13
C ILE A 66 18.46 15.11 -14.77
N LYS A 67 17.64 16.16 -14.62
CA LYS A 67 18.13 17.49 -14.24
C LYS A 67 18.45 17.61 -12.76
N SER A 68 18.14 16.59 -11.95
CA SER A 68 18.24 16.60 -10.48
C SER A 68 17.52 17.80 -9.86
N LYS A 69 16.39 18.23 -10.46
CA LYS A 69 15.61 19.40 -10.04
C LYS A 69 14.30 18.96 -9.40
N ILE A 70 13.99 19.50 -8.22
CA ILE A 70 12.68 19.35 -7.57
C ILE A 70 11.98 20.69 -7.62
N GLU A 71 10.78 20.68 -8.21
CA GLU A 71 9.93 21.86 -8.33
C GLU A 71 8.69 21.72 -7.41
N LYS A 72 8.50 22.68 -6.53
CA LYS A 72 7.27 22.77 -5.71
C LYS A 72 6.13 23.29 -6.58
N ILE A 73 5.03 22.52 -6.61
CA ILE A 73 3.82 22.86 -7.36
C ILE A 73 2.72 23.40 -6.44
N ASP A 74 2.56 22.80 -5.26
CA ASP A 74 1.55 23.16 -4.27
C ASP A 74 1.98 22.68 -2.88
N GLU A 75 1.08 22.82 -1.92
CA GLU A 75 1.22 22.27 -0.57
C GLU A 75 -0.12 21.70 -0.09
N THR A 76 -0.06 20.74 0.83
CA THR A 76 -1.25 20.15 1.44
C THR A 76 -1.03 19.83 2.92
N ASP A 77 -2.08 20.00 3.71
CA ASP A 77 -2.19 19.54 5.10
C ASP A 77 -2.91 18.18 5.21
N THR A 78 -3.39 17.65 4.06
CA THR A 78 -4.19 16.43 3.97
C THR A 78 -3.30 15.27 3.51
N TRP A 79 -2.60 14.67 4.46
CA TRP A 79 -1.65 13.59 4.21
C TRP A 79 -1.58 12.59 5.38
N SER A 80 -1.09 11.40 5.11
CA SER A 80 -0.79 10.38 6.12
C SER A 80 0.66 9.95 6.05
N TRP A 81 1.20 9.45 7.17
CA TRP A 81 2.60 9.02 7.26
C TRP A 81 2.95 7.97 6.22
N GLU A 82 2.08 6.98 6.06
CA GLU A 82 2.31 5.82 5.19
C GLU A 82 2.02 6.12 3.71
N GLN A 83 1.00 6.94 3.42
CA GLN A 83 0.46 7.05 2.06
C GLN A 83 0.60 8.45 1.44
N GLY A 84 1.16 9.42 2.19
CA GLY A 84 1.19 10.79 1.75
C GLY A 84 -0.22 11.35 1.51
N SER A 85 -0.35 12.21 0.51
CA SER A 85 -1.61 12.81 0.07
C SER A 85 -2.31 12.03 -1.06
N ARG A 86 -1.95 10.78 -1.30
CA ARG A 86 -2.40 9.96 -2.45
C ARG A 86 -2.08 10.62 -3.80
N LEU A 87 -0.92 11.25 -3.87
CA LEU A 87 -0.40 11.94 -5.05
C LEU A 87 -0.15 10.93 -6.20
N GLN A 88 -0.85 11.08 -7.34
CA GLN A 88 -0.80 10.13 -8.44
C GLN A 88 -1.11 10.77 -9.80
N TRP A 89 -0.47 10.27 -10.87
CA TRP A 89 -0.75 10.68 -12.24
C TRP A 89 -2.11 10.15 -12.70
N ILE A 90 -2.94 11.03 -13.29
CA ILE A 90 -4.16 10.68 -14.02
C ILE A 90 -3.78 10.27 -15.46
N ASN A 91 -3.04 11.16 -16.13
CA ASN A 91 -2.52 10.99 -17.49
C ASN A 91 -1.12 11.62 -17.61
N GLU A 92 -0.60 11.82 -18.80
CA GLU A 92 0.71 12.44 -19.05
C GLU A 92 0.80 13.90 -18.64
N ASN A 93 -0.33 14.62 -18.58
CA ASN A 93 -0.38 16.05 -18.33
C ASN A 93 -0.99 16.42 -16.97
N GLU A 94 -1.67 15.48 -16.31
CA GLU A 94 -2.42 15.76 -15.10
C GLU A 94 -2.12 14.78 -13.98
N PHE A 95 -2.01 15.31 -12.77
CA PHE A 95 -1.94 14.52 -11.54
C PHE A 95 -2.95 15.04 -10.51
N ILE A 96 -3.23 14.20 -9.51
CA ILE A 96 -4.21 14.47 -8.46
C ILE A 96 -3.60 14.16 -7.08
N TYR A 97 -4.00 14.95 -6.09
CA TYR A 97 -3.63 14.76 -4.68
C TYR A 97 -4.73 15.24 -3.76
N ASN A 98 -4.77 14.70 -2.54
CA ASN A 98 -5.72 15.12 -1.52
C ASN A 98 -5.29 16.44 -0.87
N LYS A 99 -6.28 17.32 -0.70
CA LYS A 99 -6.13 18.61 -0.03
C LYS A 99 -7.47 19.00 0.57
N SER A 100 -7.51 19.39 1.84
CA SER A 100 -8.75 19.90 2.42
C SER A 100 -9.05 21.31 1.90
N ILE A 101 -10.33 21.57 1.65
CA ILE A 101 -10.83 22.89 1.31
C ILE A 101 -11.92 23.24 2.33
N ASN A 102 -11.70 24.29 3.12
CA ASN A 102 -12.60 24.66 4.23
C ASN A 102 -12.88 23.46 5.18
N ASN A 103 -11.86 22.71 5.52
CA ASN A 103 -11.90 21.48 6.35
C ASN A 103 -12.80 20.35 5.77
N LYS A 104 -13.20 20.44 4.50
CA LYS A 104 -13.94 19.37 3.81
C LYS A 104 -12.98 18.47 3.03
N PRO A 105 -13.30 17.16 2.93
CA PRO A 105 -12.55 16.23 2.09
C PRO A 105 -12.58 16.70 0.63
N SER A 106 -11.41 16.94 0.04
CA SER A 106 -11.28 17.43 -1.31
C SER A 106 -10.03 16.85 -1.97
N SER A 107 -9.93 16.99 -3.29
CA SER A 107 -8.72 16.69 -4.05
C SER A 107 -8.51 17.76 -5.09
N ILE A 108 -7.26 17.96 -5.48
CA ILE A 108 -6.87 18.90 -6.54
C ILE A 108 -6.33 18.10 -7.71
N ILE A 109 -6.88 18.35 -8.89
CA ILE A 109 -6.27 17.97 -10.17
C ILE A 109 -5.44 19.16 -10.64
N TYR A 110 -4.17 18.89 -10.95
CA TYR A 110 -3.25 19.89 -11.49
C TYR A 110 -2.77 19.50 -12.88
N ASN A 111 -2.86 20.45 -13.83
CA ASN A 111 -2.36 20.27 -15.18
C ASN A 111 -0.99 20.94 -15.33
N ILE A 112 0.04 20.15 -15.70
CA ILE A 112 1.44 20.62 -15.76
C ILE A 112 1.73 21.56 -16.92
N ASN A 113 0.89 21.58 -17.98
CA ASN A 113 1.13 22.40 -19.18
C ASN A 113 0.69 23.85 -19.00
N ASN A 114 -0.41 24.05 -18.26
CA ASN A 114 -1.05 25.37 -18.13
C ASN A 114 -1.24 25.82 -16.68
N ALA A 115 -0.77 25.03 -15.72
CA ALA A 115 -0.87 25.25 -14.27
C ALA A 115 -2.32 25.37 -13.75
N ASN A 116 -3.31 24.92 -14.51
CA ASN A 116 -4.70 24.94 -14.09
C ASN A 116 -4.96 23.94 -12.96
N LYS A 117 -5.82 24.35 -12.02
CA LYS A 117 -6.29 23.52 -10.89
C LYS A 117 -7.79 23.31 -10.99
N LYS A 118 -8.23 22.06 -10.80
CA LYS A 118 -9.64 21.70 -10.67
C LYS A 118 -9.87 21.03 -9.32
N ASN A 119 -10.88 21.48 -8.58
CA ASN A 119 -11.23 20.89 -7.29
C ASN A 119 -12.25 19.77 -7.48
N LEU A 120 -12.11 18.71 -6.67
CA LEU A 120 -13.10 17.66 -6.48
C LEU A 120 -13.54 17.66 -5.01
N ASP A 121 -14.83 17.40 -4.77
CA ASP A 121 -15.45 17.40 -3.43
C ASP A 121 -15.28 16.06 -2.70
N THR A 122 -14.19 15.36 -2.96
CA THR A 122 -13.87 14.08 -2.32
C THR A 122 -12.37 13.87 -2.23
N CYS A 123 -11.90 13.24 -1.15
CA CYS A 123 -10.55 12.69 -1.09
C CYS A 123 -10.49 11.41 -1.91
N ILE A 124 -9.50 11.31 -2.79
CA ILE A 124 -9.27 10.10 -3.58
C ILE A 124 -8.47 9.05 -2.79
N TYR A 125 -8.66 7.79 -3.16
CA TYR A 125 -7.72 6.72 -2.83
C TYR A 125 -7.00 6.23 -4.09
N SER A 126 -7.73 5.82 -5.10
CA SER A 126 -7.17 5.42 -6.40
C SER A 126 -8.05 5.94 -7.55
N ILE A 127 -7.43 6.11 -8.72
CA ILE A 127 -8.10 6.51 -9.95
C ILE A 127 -7.73 5.53 -11.07
N ASN A 128 -8.71 5.11 -11.86
CA ASN A 128 -8.48 4.24 -13.00
C ASN A 128 -8.21 5.03 -14.31
N LYS A 129 -7.88 4.32 -15.38
CA LYS A 129 -7.62 4.92 -16.71
C LYS A 129 -8.83 5.66 -17.33
N ASN A 130 -10.04 5.40 -16.85
CA ASN A 130 -11.27 6.05 -17.31
C ASN A 130 -11.65 7.24 -16.38
N SER A 131 -10.72 7.70 -15.55
CA SER A 131 -10.92 8.79 -14.58
C SER A 131 -12.04 8.52 -13.56
N ILE A 132 -12.33 7.26 -13.29
CA ILE A 132 -13.21 6.86 -12.20
C ILE A 132 -12.39 6.72 -10.93
N ILE A 133 -12.92 7.23 -9.84
CA ILE A 133 -12.24 7.39 -8.56
C ILE A 133 -12.86 6.45 -7.52
N LEU A 134 -12.01 5.78 -6.74
CA LEU A 134 -12.39 5.15 -5.47
C LEU A 134 -11.98 6.05 -4.32
N SER A 135 -12.89 6.24 -3.38
CA SER A 135 -12.74 7.06 -2.18
C SER A 135 -13.08 6.26 -0.93
N ILE A 136 -12.48 6.66 0.20
CA ILE A 136 -12.72 6.10 1.53
C ILE A 136 -12.95 7.22 2.54
N ASN A 137 -13.46 6.86 3.71
CA ASN A 137 -13.60 7.81 4.81
C ASN A 137 -12.29 7.92 5.62
N TYR A 138 -11.42 8.84 5.26
CA TYR A 138 -10.14 9.07 5.92
C TYR A 138 -10.28 9.56 7.37
N SER A 139 -11.36 10.25 7.72
CA SER A 139 -11.61 10.66 9.10
C SER A 139 -11.91 9.47 9.99
N ARG A 140 -12.69 8.47 9.48
CA ARG A 140 -12.93 7.22 10.19
C ARG A 140 -11.63 6.45 10.39
N ILE A 141 -10.82 6.37 9.34
CA ILE A 141 -9.51 5.70 9.42
C ILE A 141 -8.59 6.43 10.41
N TRP A 142 -8.56 7.76 10.41
CA TRP A 142 -7.78 8.52 11.39
C TRP A 142 -8.10 8.13 12.83
N LYS A 143 -9.37 7.97 13.15
CA LYS A 143 -9.80 7.62 14.51
C LYS A 143 -9.56 6.17 14.89
N LEU A 144 -9.53 5.26 13.92
CA LEU A 144 -9.34 3.83 14.16
C LEU A 144 -7.91 3.36 13.89
N TRP A 145 -7.22 3.99 12.96
CA TRP A 145 -5.86 3.65 12.55
C TRP A 145 -5.10 4.88 12.06
N MET A 146 -4.61 5.66 13.00
CA MET A 146 -4.10 7.02 12.84
C MET A 146 -3.06 7.19 11.73
N SER A 147 -2.13 6.23 11.53
CA SER A 147 -1.04 6.35 10.53
C SER A 147 -1.52 6.40 9.09
N TYR A 148 -2.77 5.98 8.82
CA TYR A 148 -3.34 5.92 7.48
C TYR A 148 -4.46 6.93 7.21
N GLY A 149 -4.96 7.62 8.23
CA GLY A 149 -6.03 8.60 8.12
C GLY A 149 -5.53 10.03 8.01
N TYR A 150 -6.47 10.98 7.88
CA TYR A 150 -6.18 12.42 7.84
C TYR A 150 -6.76 13.13 9.06
N LYS A 151 -5.90 13.82 9.80
CA LYS A 151 -6.26 14.51 11.05
C LYS A 151 -7.16 15.72 10.81
N ASN A 152 -6.86 16.50 9.80
CA ASN A 152 -7.56 17.76 9.49
C ASN A 152 -9.02 17.57 9.04
N LEU A 153 -9.43 16.34 8.72
CA LEU A 153 -10.80 15.98 8.35
C LEU A 153 -11.65 15.47 9.52
N THR A 154 -11.11 15.42 10.73
CA THR A 154 -11.86 14.91 11.91
C THR A 154 -12.96 15.84 12.41
N SER A 155 -12.99 17.10 11.96
CA SER A 155 -14.06 18.07 12.26
C SER A 155 -15.38 17.76 11.56
N LEU A 156 -15.38 16.87 10.55
CA LEU A 156 -16.62 16.41 9.92
C LEU A 156 -17.42 15.56 10.91
N ASN A 157 -18.74 15.83 11.01
CA ASN A 157 -19.68 15.09 11.85
C ASN A 157 -19.82 13.63 11.36
N ILE A 158 -18.90 12.78 11.78
CA ILE A 158 -18.95 11.37 11.48
C ILE A 158 -19.24 10.63 12.77
N ASP A 159 -20.34 9.90 12.79
CA ASP A 159 -20.64 8.99 13.91
C ASP A 159 -19.72 7.77 13.87
N ILE A 160 -18.55 7.93 14.48
CA ILE A 160 -17.60 6.82 14.63
C ILE A 160 -18.03 5.79 15.65
N ASN A 161 -19.08 6.07 16.46
CA ASN A 161 -19.62 5.11 17.41
C ASN A 161 -20.44 4.04 16.68
N LYS A 162 -20.90 4.34 15.48
CA LYS A 162 -21.55 3.37 14.60
C LYS A 162 -20.54 2.29 14.18
N ASN A 163 -20.72 1.07 14.71
CA ASN A 163 -19.77 -0.03 14.47
C ASN A 163 -19.78 -0.50 13.01
N LYS A 164 -20.99 -0.56 12.41
CA LYS A 164 -21.27 -1.09 11.07
C LYS A 164 -22.20 -0.12 10.32
N PRO A 165 -21.70 1.02 9.85
CA PRO A 165 -22.52 2.00 9.15
C PRO A 165 -22.93 1.52 7.75
N ASP A 166 -24.17 1.85 7.36
CA ASP A 166 -24.72 1.61 6.02
C ASP A 166 -24.40 2.75 5.06
N ASP A 167 -24.00 3.91 5.58
CA ASP A 167 -23.76 5.16 4.89
C ASP A 167 -22.26 5.50 4.72
N ASP A 168 -21.37 4.61 5.20
CA ASP A 168 -19.92 4.73 5.12
C ASP A 168 -19.29 3.48 4.49
N GLY A 169 -18.21 3.65 3.73
CA GLY A 169 -17.55 2.53 3.04
C GLY A 169 -16.67 2.97 1.87
N ILE A 170 -16.76 2.24 0.77
CA ILE A 170 -16.09 2.57 -0.50
C ILE A 170 -17.05 3.32 -1.40
N PHE A 171 -16.62 4.50 -1.83
CA PHE A 171 -17.38 5.34 -2.77
C PHE A 171 -16.72 5.31 -4.15
N LEU A 172 -17.56 5.31 -5.17
CA LEU A 172 -17.19 5.54 -6.57
C LEU A 172 -17.59 6.96 -6.95
N SER A 173 -16.68 7.69 -7.59
CA SER A 173 -16.99 9.02 -8.13
C SER A 173 -16.31 9.24 -9.48
N ASP A 174 -16.77 10.25 -10.20
CA ASP A 174 -16.16 10.73 -11.44
C ASP A 174 -15.55 12.15 -11.25
N LEU A 175 -14.98 12.69 -12.32
CA LEU A 175 -14.41 14.03 -12.30
C LEU A 175 -15.46 15.17 -12.25
N ASN A 176 -16.77 14.86 -12.29
CA ASN A 176 -17.89 15.80 -12.17
C ASN A 176 -18.52 15.81 -10.77
N ASN A 177 -17.84 15.16 -9.80
CA ASN A 177 -18.33 15.01 -8.42
C ASN A 177 -19.59 14.14 -8.27
N ASN A 178 -19.96 13.34 -9.28
CA ASN A 178 -20.99 12.32 -9.12
C ASN A 178 -20.46 11.21 -8.22
N LYS A 179 -20.97 11.13 -6.98
CA LYS A 179 -20.48 10.21 -5.95
C LYS A 179 -21.56 9.21 -5.55
N LYS A 180 -21.19 7.93 -5.45
CA LYS A 180 -22.07 6.83 -5.04
C LYS A 180 -21.34 5.88 -4.09
N LEU A 181 -22.02 5.47 -3.01
CA LEU A 181 -21.56 4.36 -2.16
C LEU A 181 -21.73 3.04 -2.92
N ILE A 182 -20.65 2.28 -3.07
CA ILE A 182 -20.61 1.03 -3.84
C ILE A 182 -20.53 -0.20 -2.93
N LEU A 183 -19.84 -0.06 -1.79
CA LEU A 183 -19.73 -1.11 -0.78
C LEU A 183 -19.80 -0.45 0.59
N SER A 184 -20.88 -0.64 1.32
CA SER A 184 -21.00 -0.16 2.69
C SER A 184 -20.19 -1.03 3.65
N ILE A 185 -19.84 -0.48 4.81
CA ILE A 185 -19.18 -1.27 5.87
C ILE A 185 -20.13 -2.36 6.34
N ASN A 186 -21.42 -2.09 6.46
CA ASN A 186 -22.40 -3.09 6.87
C ASN A 186 -22.49 -4.25 5.87
N ASP A 187 -22.61 -3.96 4.54
CA ASP A 187 -22.63 -5.01 3.52
C ASP A 187 -21.35 -5.86 3.53
N ALA A 188 -20.19 -5.23 3.76
CA ALA A 188 -18.93 -5.94 3.86
C ALA A 188 -18.85 -6.84 5.10
N VAL A 189 -19.41 -6.39 6.23
CA VAL A 189 -19.50 -7.18 7.46
C VAL A 189 -20.44 -8.37 7.28
N ASP A 190 -21.62 -8.16 6.67
CA ASP A 190 -22.58 -9.21 6.34
C ASP A 190 -21.99 -10.26 5.42
N LEU A 191 -21.33 -9.82 4.34
CA LEU A 191 -20.61 -10.70 3.41
C LEU A 191 -19.58 -11.58 4.12
N CYS A 192 -18.87 -11.03 5.11
CA CYS A 192 -17.85 -11.76 5.87
C CYS A 192 -18.41 -12.61 7.03
N GLY A 193 -19.72 -12.61 7.27
CA GLY A 193 -20.35 -13.35 8.36
C GLY A 193 -19.98 -12.83 9.76
N LEU A 194 -19.72 -11.52 9.89
CA LEU A 194 -19.20 -10.88 11.11
C LEU A 194 -20.28 -10.11 11.89
N ASN A 195 -21.57 -10.41 11.66
CA ASN A 195 -22.71 -9.69 12.27
C ASN A 195 -22.73 -9.74 13.80
N ASN A 196 -22.24 -10.81 14.38
CA ASN A 196 -22.18 -10.99 15.84
C ASN A 196 -20.95 -10.30 16.47
N ILE A 197 -20.05 -9.71 15.67
CA ILE A 197 -18.85 -9.04 16.16
C ILE A 197 -19.18 -7.59 16.50
N ASN A 198 -19.15 -7.24 17.78
CA ASN A 198 -19.39 -5.87 18.25
C ASN A 198 -18.11 -5.05 18.28
N LYS A 199 -17.60 -4.68 17.10
CA LYS A 199 -16.38 -3.88 16.88
C LYS A 199 -16.62 -2.80 15.84
N ARG A 200 -15.80 -1.75 15.88
CA ARG A 200 -15.78 -0.71 14.84
C ARG A 200 -15.00 -1.19 13.65
N PHE A 201 -15.68 -1.35 12.52
CA PHE A 201 -15.09 -1.76 11.26
C PHE A 201 -14.71 -0.55 10.40
N PHE A 202 -13.75 -0.76 9.48
CA PHE A 202 -13.41 0.21 8.45
C PHE A 202 -12.98 -0.49 7.16
N LEU A 203 -13.28 0.13 6.03
CA LEU A 203 -12.84 -0.27 4.70
C LEU A 203 -11.66 0.62 4.27
N CYS A 204 -10.61 0.01 3.71
CA CYS A 204 -9.41 0.72 3.28
C CYS A 204 -8.73 0.03 2.10
N HIS A 205 -7.73 0.66 1.52
CA HIS A 205 -6.87 0.15 0.44
C HIS A 205 -7.66 -0.29 -0.81
N PRO A 206 -8.66 0.49 -1.30
CA PRO A 206 -9.33 0.11 -2.54
C PRO A 206 -8.39 0.28 -3.74
N SER A 207 -8.27 -0.76 -4.58
CA SER A 207 -7.39 -0.77 -5.74
C SER A 207 -8.10 -1.36 -6.94
N PHE A 208 -8.19 -0.58 -8.04
CA PHE A 208 -8.75 -1.08 -9.30
C PHE A 208 -7.88 -2.14 -9.95
N ASN A 209 -8.52 -3.09 -10.63
CA ASN A 209 -7.84 -3.94 -11.59
C ASN A 209 -7.43 -3.14 -12.85
N PRO A 210 -6.55 -3.66 -13.73
CA PRO A 210 -6.07 -2.92 -14.90
C PRO A 210 -7.16 -2.39 -15.83
N THR A 211 -8.27 -3.08 -16.00
CA THR A 211 -9.41 -2.62 -16.82
C THR A 211 -10.32 -1.64 -16.09
N GLY A 212 -10.29 -1.59 -14.77
CA GLY A 212 -11.11 -0.70 -13.95
C GLY A 212 -12.54 -1.19 -13.72
N ASN A 213 -12.85 -2.45 -14.04
CA ASN A 213 -14.18 -3.04 -13.87
C ASN A 213 -14.34 -3.85 -12.55
N LYS A 214 -13.24 -4.07 -11.84
CA LYS A 214 -13.21 -4.67 -10.51
C LYS A 214 -12.31 -3.83 -9.60
N PHE A 215 -12.52 -3.95 -8.30
CA PHE A 215 -11.55 -3.46 -7.32
C PHE A 215 -11.43 -4.39 -6.12
N LEU A 216 -10.28 -4.35 -5.47
CA LEU A 216 -10.03 -4.98 -4.18
C LEU A 216 -10.21 -3.96 -3.06
N SER A 217 -10.59 -4.40 -1.87
CA SER A 217 -10.59 -3.59 -0.65
C SER A 217 -10.36 -4.47 0.57
N LEU A 218 -9.89 -3.86 1.66
CA LEU A 218 -9.68 -4.53 2.94
C LEU A 218 -10.75 -4.08 3.93
N LEU A 219 -11.57 -5.03 4.42
CA LEU A 219 -12.39 -4.85 5.61
C LEU A 219 -11.54 -5.18 6.83
N ARG A 220 -11.47 -4.26 7.80
CA ARG A 220 -10.60 -4.38 8.97
C ARG A 220 -11.29 -3.99 10.27
N PHE A 221 -10.83 -4.60 11.36
CA PHE A 221 -11.19 -4.22 12.73
C PHE A 221 -10.11 -4.71 13.71
N PHE A 222 -10.02 -4.08 14.86
CA PHE A 222 -9.17 -4.55 15.97
C PHE A 222 -9.97 -5.44 16.91
N ASN A 223 -9.46 -6.64 17.17
CA ASN A 223 -10.07 -7.55 18.14
C ASN A 223 -9.76 -7.15 19.59
N ASP A 224 -10.26 -7.89 20.59
CA ASP A 224 -10.08 -7.58 22.02
C ASP A 224 -8.60 -7.61 22.46
N SER A 225 -7.73 -8.34 21.77
CA SER A 225 -6.29 -8.36 22.03
C SER A 225 -5.52 -7.24 21.31
N GLY A 226 -6.21 -6.32 20.63
CA GLY A 226 -5.59 -5.27 19.81
C GLY A 226 -4.99 -5.77 18.49
N ALA A 227 -5.23 -7.01 18.09
CA ALA A 227 -4.74 -7.53 16.83
C ALA A 227 -5.65 -7.08 15.67
N LEU A 228 -5.04 -6.67 14.56
CA LEU A 228 -5.73 -6.29 13.34
C LEU A 228 -6.20 -7.54 12.59
N ILE A 229 -7.51 -7.67 12.44
CA ILE A 229 -8.16 -8.73 11.64
C ILE A 229 -8.53 -8.13 10.29
N THR A 230 -8.25 -8.84 9.21
CA THR A 230 -8.39 -8.32 7.85
C THR A 230 -9.04 -9.34 6.93
N TYR A 231 -9.99 -8.88 6.11
CA TYR A 231 -10.62 -9.61 5.01
C TYR A 231 -10.33 -8.89 3.70
N LEU A 232 -9.94 -9.63 2.66
CA LEU A 232 -9.76 -9.11 1.32
C LEU A 232 -11.04 -9.38 0.52
N ILE A 233 -11.66 -8.32 0.05
CA ILE A 233 -12.92 -8.35 -0.72
C ILE A 233 -12.62 -7.90 -2.15
N CYS A 234 -13.13 -8.64 -3.13
CA CYS A 234 -13.21 -8.23 -4.52
C CYS A 234 -14.64 -7.79 -4.85
N THR A 235 -14.78 -6.59 -5.37
CA THR A 235 -16.04 -6.06 -5.90
C THR A 235 -15.97 -6.03 -7.43
N ASP A 236 -16.92 -6.69 -8.09
CA ASP A 236 -17.11 -6.66 -9.54
C ASP A 236 -18.19 -5.63 -9.88
N LEU A 237 -17.80 -4.53 -10.53
CA LEU A 237 -18.69 -3.40 -10.86
C LEU A 237 -19.68 -3.74 -11.97
N VAL A 238 -19.34 -4.69 -12.84
CA VAL A 238 -20.19 -5.12 -13.96
C VAL A 238 -21.25 -6.11 -13.46
N LYS A 239 -20.82 -7.12 -12.70
CA LYS A 239 -21.72 -8.14 -12.11
C LYS A 239 -22.47 -7.62 -10.90
N LYS A 240 -22.07 -6.47 -10.34
CA LYS A 240 -22.60 -5.90 -9.08
C LYS A 240 -22.55 -6.92 -7.93
N SER A 241 -21.42 -7.60 -7.78
CA SER A 241 -21.23 -8.67 -6.81
C SER A 241 -19.93 -8.50 -6.02
N ASN A 242 -19.94 -9.02 -4.80
CA ASN A 242 -18.79 -9.01 -3.90
C ASN A 242 -18.39 -10.44 -3.56
N SER A 243 -17.08 -10.70 -3.43
CA SER A 243 -16.54 -11.99 -3.02
C SER A 243 -15.36 -11.85 -2.08
N ILE A 244 -15.24 -12.77 -1.12
CA ILE A 244 -14.10 -12.84 -0.19
C ILE A 244 -12.99 -13.65 -0.86
N LEU A 245 -11.80 -13.09 -0.95
CA LEU A 245 -10.62 -13.74 -1.53
C LEU A 245 -9.71 -14.34 -0.46
N ALA A 246 -9.58 -13.68 0.69
CA ALA A 246 -8.76 -14.14 1.81
C ALA A 246 -9.25 -13.52 3.12
N SER A 247 -8.96 -14.17 4.26
CA SER A 247 -9.49 -13.78 5.56
C SER A 247 -8.48 -13.88 6.70
N GLU A 248 -8.79 -13.25 7.83
CA GLU A 248 -8.11 -13.19 9.12
C GLU A 248 -6.77 -12.45 9.11
N LYS A 249 -5.80 -12.89 8.36
CA LYS A 249 -4.51 -12.22 8.22
C LYS A 249 -4.20 -12.05 6.74
N VAL A 250 -4.53 -10.88 6.26
CA VAL A 250 -4.22 -10.41 4.91
C VAL A 250 -3.49 -9.08 5.03
N SER A 251 -2.46 -8.87 4.24
CA SER A 251 -1.71 -7.63 4.23
C SER A 251 -1.67 -7.03 2.83
N HIS A 252 -0.53 -7.02 2.18
CA HIS A 252 -0.31 -6.37 0.92
C HIS A 252 -0.71 -7.25 -0.25
N PHE A 253 -1.25 -6.63 -1.28
CA PHE A 253 -1.68 -7.29 -2.50
C PHE A 253 -1.39 -6.40 -3.71
N GLU A 254 -1.34 -7.03 -4.89
CA GLU A 254 -1.18 -6.36 -6.17
C GLU A 254 -1.92 -7.13 -7.27
N TRP A 255 -2.53 -6.40 -8.21
CA TRP A 255 -3.10 -6.97 -9.42
C TRP A 255 -2.00 -7.38 -10.40
N ILE A 256 -1.99 -8.66 -10.80
CA ILE A 256 -1.11 -9.18 -11.86
C ILE A 256 -1.79 -9.03 -13.22
N SER A 257 -3.10 -9.23 -13.25
CA SER A 257 -3.96 -9.08 -14.43
C SER A 257 -5.37 -8.71 -13.98
N ASP A 258 -6.32 -8.65 -14.90
CA ASP A 258 -7.71 -8.33 -14.58
C ASP A 258 -8.38 -9.31 -13.59
N ASP A 259 -7.89 -10.55 -13.56
CA ASP A 259 -8.48 -11.62 -12.76
C ASP A 259 -7.49 -12.30 -11.81
N LYS A 260 -6.21 -11.90 -11.80
CA LYS A 260 -5.20 -12.53 -10.95
C LYS A 260 -4.50 -11.51 -10.06
N ILE A 261 -4.31 -11.89 -8.80
CA ILE A 261 -3.60 -11.09 -7.80
C ILE A 261 -2.47 -11.89 -7.15
N ILE A 262 -1.47 -11.17 -6.65
CA ILE A 262 -0.57 -11.66 -5.61
C ILE A 262 -0.98 -11.03 -4.28
N VAL A 263 -0.96 -11.82 -3.22
CA VAL A 263 -1.34 -11.33 -1.88
C VAL A 263 -0.54 -12.05 -0.81
N TRP A 264 -0.10 -11.30 0.20
CA TRP A 264 0.41 -11.88 1.43
C TRP A 264 -0.74 -12.22 2.35
N CYS A 265 -0.97 -13.50 2.58
CA CYS A 265 -2.05 -13.94 3.46
C CYS A 265 -1.74 -15.27 4.15
N ARG A 266 -2.58 -15.59 5.12
CA ARG A 266 -2.59 -16.88 5.80
C ARG A 266 -3.51 -17.84 5.07
N ASN A 267 -2.98 -19.01 4.70
CA ASN A 267 -3.79 -20.12 4.21
C ASN A 267 -4.09 -21.07 5.38
N LEU A 268 -5.18 -20.81 6.08
CA LEU A 268 -5.63 -21.72 7.14
C LEU A 268 -6.41 -22.89 6.51
N ASN A 269 -5.87 -24.10 6.66
CA ASN A 269 -6.68 -25.30 6.40
C ASN A 269 -7.97 -25.23 7.20
N LYS A 270 -9.12 -25.50 6.59
CA LYS A 270 -10.46 -25.55 7.24
C LYS A 270 -10.47 -26.33 8.56
N ARG A 271 -9.58 -27.34 8.72
CA ARG A 271 -9.40 -28.11 9.96
C ARG A 271 -8.86 -27.26 11.11
N ILE A 272 -7.94 -26.32 10.86
CA ILE A 272 -7.38 -25.44 11.91
C ILE A 272 -8.39 -24.37 12.30
N VAL A 273 -9.19 -23.87 11.35
CA VAL A 273 -10.30 -22.94 11.65
C VAL A 273 -11.34 -23.61 12.57
N ASN A 274 -11.70 -24.87 12.30
CA ASN A 274 -12.62 -25.61 13.14
C ASN A 274 -12.07 -25.90 14.56
N LEU A 275 -10.75 -26.11 14.69
CA LEU A 275 -10.09 -26.25 15.99
C LEU A 275 -10.06 -24.93 16.77
N ARG A 276 -9.97 -23.80 16.11
CA ARG A 276 -10.04 -22.46 16.73
C ARG A 276 -11.42 -22.11 17.28
N ASN A 277 -12.46 -22.61 16.65
CA ASN A 277 -13.83 -22.41 17.12
C ASN A 277 -14.17 -23.29 18.35
N ASN A 278 -13.23 -24.12 18.81
CA ASN A 278 -13.39 -24.90 20.04
C ASN A 278 -12.87 -24.07 21.23
N SER A 279 -13.80 -23.57 22.04
CA SER A 279 -13.57 -22.66 23.16
C SER A 279 -12.57 -23.20 24.22
N PHE A 280 -12.43 -24.51 24.34
CA PHE A 280 -11.48 -25.17 25.27
C PHE A 280 -10.02 -25.07 24.76
N LEU A 281 -9.80 -25.26 23.46
CA LEU A 281 -8.49 -25.16 22.84
C LEU A 281 -8.02 -23.69 22.80
N GLU A 282 -8.95 -22.76 22.55
CA GLU A 282 -8.67 -21.32 22.51
C GLU A 282 -8.17 -20.81 23.88
N LYS A 283 -8.76 -21.24 24.98
CA LYS A 283 -8.43 -20.76 26.33
C LYS A 283 -7.16 -21.42 26.94
N LYS A 284 -6.89 -22.68 26.65
CA LYS A 284 -5.80 -23.44 27.32
C LYS A 284 -4.57 -23.71 26.45
N ILE A 285 -4.73 -23.99 25.17
CA ILE A 285 -3.63 -24.44 24.31
C ILE A 285 -3.06 -23.29 23.49
N PHE A 286 -3.89 -22.40 22.96
CA PHE A 286 -3.43 -21.27 22.16
C PHE A 286 -2.52 -20.26 22.89
N PRO A 287 -2.71 -19.93 24.18
CA PRO A 287 -1.77 -19.06 24.91
C PRO A 287 -0.36 -19.64 25.01
N ALA A 288 -0.23 -20.94 25.23
CA ALA A 288 1.08 -21.62 25.27
C ALA A 288 1.76 -21.65 23.91
N ILE A 289 1.02 -21.98 22.84
CA ILE A 289 1.50 -21.94 21.46
C ILE A 289 1.89 -20.50 21.08
N LYS A 290 1.10 -19.49 21.46
CA LYS A 290 1.37 -18.07 21.20
C LYS A 290 2.68 -17.64 21.89
N LYS A 291 2.96 -18.13 23.09
CA LYS A 291 4.20 -17.84 23.83
C LYS A 291 5.43 -18.41 23.10
N ILE A 292 5.35 -19.67 22.64
CA ILE A 292 6.42 -20.34 21.86
C ILE A 292 6.64 -19.61 20.52
N ILE A 293 5.56 -19.26 19.80
CA ILE A 293 5.63 -18.55 18.53
C ILE A 293 6.23 -17.15 18.72
N ASN A 294 5.94 -16.45 19.81
CA ASN A 294 6.47 -15.10 20.06
C ASN A 294 7.98 -15.08 20.30
N PHE A 295 8.56 -16.15 20.81
CA PHE A 295 10.02 -16.29 20.99
C PHE A 295 10.75 -16.84 19.74
N SER A 296 10.01 -17.20 18.69
CA SER A 296 10.58 -17.81 17.49
C SER A 296 10.96 -16.76 16.44
N SER A 297 11.89 -17.10 15.53
CA SER A 297 12.23 -16.27 14.38
C SER A 297 10.99 -16.00 13.48
N ILE A 298 11.00 -14.87 12.75
CA ILE A 298 9.91 -14.51 11.83
C ILE A 298 9.64 -15.63 10.82
N ASN A 299 10.67 -16.26 10.30
CA ASN A 299 10.56 -17.35 9.32
C ASN A 299 9.86 -18.59 9.90
N PHE A 300 10.19 -18.96 11.12
CA PHE A 300 9.56 -20.08 11.82
C PHE A 300 8.09 -19.77 12.13
N LYS A 301 7.78 -18.54 12.55
CA LYS A 301 6.40 -18.04 12.74
C LYS A 301 5.57 -18.16 11.47
N ASN A 302 6.11 -17.69 10.35
CA ASN A 302 5.40 -17.71 9.07
C ASN A 302 5.17 -19.14 8.58
N LYS A 303 6.14 -20.05 8.79
CA LYS A 303 6.01 -21.47 8.43
C LYS A 303 4.91 -22.16 9.24
N ILE A 304 4.89 -21.98 10.56
CA ILE A 304 3.86 -22.57 11.44
C ILE A 304 2.48 -21.99 11.15
N LEU A 305 2.39 -20.66 10.95
CA LEU A 305 1.13 -19.95 10.70
C LEU A 305 0.68 -20.01 9.26
N SER A 306 1.45 -20.67 8.38
CA SER A 306 1.18 -20.74 6.93
C SER A 306 1.01 -19.38 6.26
N ASN A 307 1.70 -18.35 6.76
CA ASN A 307 1.75 -17.03 6.11
C ASN A 307 2.69 -17.10 4.90
N ALA A 308 2.24 -16.68 3.74
CA ALA A 308 3.05 -16.65 2.51
C ALA A 308 2.42 -15.73 1.47
N TYR A 309 3.18 -15.45 0.41
CA TYR A 309 2.59 -14.95 -0.83
C TYR A 309 1.81 -16.04 -1.54
N HIS A 310 0.60 -15.69 -1.96
CA HIS A 310 -0.28 -16.56 -2.74
C HIS A 310 -0.71 -15.86 -4.03
N LEU A 311 -0.85 -16.63 -5.09
CA LEU A 311 -1.55 -16.22 -6.30
C LEU A 311 -3.00 -16.67 -6.17
N ILE A 312 -3.94 -15.74 -6.43
CA ILE A 312 -5.38 -16.00 -6.40
C ILE A 312 -5.97 -15.57 -7.74
N ASP A 313 -6.80 -16.44 -8.32
CA ASP A 313 -7.72 -16.07 -9.38
C ASP A 313 -9.02 -15.58 -8.73
N VAL A 314 -9.40 -14.32 -8.97
CA VAL A 314 -10.57 -13.71 -8.32
C VAL A 314 -11.90 -14.35 -8.75
N ASN A 315 -11.92 -15.03 -9.89
CA ASN A 315 -13.07 -15.81 -10.36
C ASN A 315 -13.13 -17.21 -9.73
N ASN A 316 -12.01 -17.69 -9.15
CA ASN A 316 -11.94 -18.96 -8.42
C ASN A 316 -11.09 -18.83 -7.14
N PRO A 317 -11.58 -18.07 -6.13
CA PRO A 317 -10.80 -17.73 -4.95
C PRO A 317 -10.50 -18.91 -4.02
N SER A 318 -11.16 -20.05 -4.21
CA SER A 318 -10.89 -21.27 -3.43
C SER A 318 -9.53 -21.89 -3.69
N LYS A 319 -8.92 -21.59 -4.86
CA LYS A 319 -7.62 -22.13 -5.29
C LYS A 319 -6.51 -21.09 -5.04
N LEU A 320 -5.88 -21.17 -3.87
CA LEU A 320 -4.68 -20.40 -3.54
C LEU A 320 -3.43 -21.18 -4.00
N VAL A 321 -2.58 -20.53 -4.79
CA VAL A 321 -1.30 -21.11 -5.21
C VAL A 321 -0.19 -20.40 -4.42
N LYS A 322 0.42 -21.12 -3.48
CA LYS A 322 1.52 -20.58 -2.68
C LYS A 322 2.78 -20.40 -3.52
N LEU A 323 3.43 -19.25 -3.39
CA LEU A 323 4.77 -19.03 -3.93
C LEU A 323 5.80 -19.64 -2.95
N ASN A 324 6.42 -20.74 -3.39
CA ASN A 324 7.43 -21.44 -2.60
C ASN A 324 8.81 -20.90 -2.95
N ASN A 325 9.30 -19.94 -2.18
CA ASN A 325 10.65 -19.43 -2.29
C ASN A 325 11.14 -18.95 -0.91
N ASP A 326 12.32 -19.37 -0.51
CA ASP A 326 12.86 -19.06 0.81
C ASP A 326 13.15 -17.57 1.03
N LEU A 327 13.37 -16.80 -0.03
CA LEU A 327 13.54 -15.36 0.04
C LEU A 327 12.21 -14.60 0.16
N LEU A 328 11.08 -15.21 -0.23
CA LEU A 328 9.73 -14.65 -0.13
C LEU A 328 9.00 -15.12 1.16
N ASN A 329 9.72 -15.25 2.24
CA ASN A 329 9.22 -15.77 3.52
C ASN A 329 8.72 -14.70 4.50
N GLN A 330 8.71 -13.44 4.08
CA GLN A 330 8.24 -12.29 4.83
C GLN A 330 7.23 -11.49 4.00
N ASP A 331 6.38 -10.75 4.69
CA ASP A 331 5.50 -9.76 4.10
C ASP A 331 6.32 -8.59 3.54
N GLY A 332 5.78 -7.94 2.51
CA GLY A 332 6.37 -6.77 1.86
C GLY A 332 5.38 -6.18 0.86
N HIS A 333 5.85 -5.27 0.03
CA HIS A 333 5.05 -4.42 -0.83
C HIS A 333 5.23 -4.83 -2.32
N PRO A 334 4.48 -5.83 -2.81
CA PRO A 334 4.64 -6.32 -4.18
C PRO A 334 4.11 -5.32 -5.19
N GLN A 335 4.82 -5.17 -6.32
CA GLN A 335 4.34 -4.48 -7.50
C GLN A 335 4.76 -5.22 -8.77
N ILE A 336 3.81 -5.41 -9.71
CA ILE A 336 4.04 -6.09 -10.99
C ILE A 336 4.76 -5.17 -11.99
N SER A 337 5.74 -5.72 -12.74
CA SER A 337 6.38 -5.01 -13.85
C SER A 337 5.40 -4.72 -14.99
N PRO A 338 5.66 -3.68 -15.82
CA PRO A 338 4.78 -3.35 -16.96
C PRO A 338 4.58 -4.52 -17.93
N ASP A 339 5.61 -5.33 -18.16
CA ASP A 339 5.57 -6.53 -19.02
C ASP A 339 4.99 -7.78 -18.31
N LYS A 340 4.62 -7.65 -17.03
CA LYS A 340 4.04 -8.70 -16.17
C LYS A 340 4.95 -9.92 -15.91
N LYS A 341 6.24 -9.84 -16.27
CA LYS A 341 7.19 -10.95 -16.10
C LYS A 341 7.82 -10.98 -14.72
N PHE A 342 7.95 -9.81 -14.07
CA PHE A 342 8.61 -9.66 -12.80
C PHE A 342 7.70 -9.07 -11.74
N ILE A 343 7.97 -9.42 -10.48
CA ILE A 343 7.40 -8.74 -9.31
C ILE A 343 8.56 -8.20 -8.50
N ILE A 344 8.54 -6.89 -8.22
CA ILE A 344 9.39 -6.27 -7.23
C ILE A 344 8.67 -6.26 -5.89
N THR A 345 9.40 -6.50 -4.80
CA THR A 345 8.88 -6.38 -3.44
C THR A 345 10.03 -6.05 -2.48
N ASP A 346 9.69 -5.64 -1.28
CA ASP A 346 10.65 -5.44 -0.21
C ASP A 346 10.41 -6.43 0.94
N THR A 347 11.18 -6.30 2.01
CA THR A 347 10.95 -6.95 3.29
C THR A 347 10.85 -5.90 4.38
N TYR A 348 10.19 -6.23 5.48
CA TYR A 348 10.34 -5.45 6.70
C TYR A 348 11.77 -5.54 7.25
N THR A 349 12.09 -4.64 8.15
CA THR A 349 13.39 -4.56 8.81
C THR A 349 13.71 -5.85 9.57
N ASN A 350 14.90 -6.38 9.35
CA ASN A 350 15.43 -7.49 10.15
C ASN A 350 15.99 -6.99 11.49
N ASN A 351 16.49 -7.91 12.32
CA ASN A 351 17.06 -7.59 13.65
C ASN A 351 18.28 -6.66 13.59
N GLU A 352 18.98 -6.60 12.46
CA GLU A 352 20.13 -5.73 12.23
C GLU A 352 19.75 -4.37 11.66
N GLY A 353 18.46 -4.15 11.42
CA GLY A 353 17.91 -2.90 10.87
C GLY A 353 17.96 -2.80 9.35
N TYR A 354 18.10 -3.92 8.61
CA TYR A 354 18.13 -3.93 7.14
C TYR A 354 16.81 -4.41 6.56
N MET A 355 16.41 -3.76 5.46
CA MET A 355 15.34 -4.15 4.56
C MET A 355 15.95 -4.63 3.24
N LYS A 356 15.37 -5.66 2.64
CA LYS A 356 15.78 -6.18 1.32
C LYS A 356 14.84 -5.69 0.24
N LEU A 357 15.42 -5.37 -0.91
CA LEU A 357 14.71 -5.18 -2.17
C LEU A 357 14.86 -6.46 -2.99
N LEU A 358 13.74 -7.09 -3.36
CA LEU A 358 13.67 -8.41 -3.99
C LEU A 358 13.00 -8.32 -5.35
N LEU A 359 13.53 -9.02 -6.35
CA LEU A 359 12.95 -9.20 -7.68
C LEU A 359 12.60 -10.67 -7.90
N LEU A 360 11.33 -10.98 -8.08
CA LEU A 360 10.85 -12.29 -8.49
C LEU A 360 10.71 -12.35 -10.01
N ASP A 361 11.49 -13.20 -10.66
CA ASP A 361 11.24 -13.68 -12.02
C ASP A 361 10.13 -14.74 -11.97
N ARG A 362 8.95 -14.37 -12.50
CA ARG A 362 7.76 -15.24 -12.46
C ARG A 362 7.82 -16.40 -13.43
N ILE A 363 8.61 -16.28 -14.49
CA ILE A 363 8.75 -17.31 -15.53
C ILE A 363 9.61 -18.44 -14.98
N ASN A 364 10.77 -18.09 -14.43
CA ASN A 364 11.74 -19.06 -13.93
C ASN A 364 11.57 -19.38 -12.44
N ASN A 365 10.59 -18.74 -11.76
CA ASN A 365 10.35 -18.84 -10.31
C ASN A 365 11.62 -18.58 -9.47
N LYS A 366 12.44 -17.62 -9.90
CA LYS A 366 13.70 -17.28 -9.26
C LYS A 366 13.63 -15.91 -8.61
N VAL A 367 14.16 -15.78 -7.39
CA VAL A 367 14.21 -14.51 -6.66
C VAL A 367 15.65 -14.01 -6.58
N TYR A 368 15.82 -12.71 -6.86
CA TYR A 368 17.09 -12.01 -6.79
C TYR A 368 17.02 -10.96 -5.68
N ILE A 369 18.06 -10.85 -4.86
CA ILE A 369 18.24 -9.72 -3.95
C ILE A 369 18.86 -8.59 -4.76
N ILE A 370 18.12 -7.49 -4.95
CA ILE A 370 18.60 -6.31 -5.68
C ILE A 370 19.44 -5.42 -4.78
N GLY A 371 19.05 -5.30 -3.51
CA GLY A 371 19.78 -4.48 -2.56
C GLY A 371 19.32 -4.69 -1.12
N GLU A 372 20.14 -4.18 -0.20
CA GLU A 372 19.87 -4.12 1.24
C GLU A 372 20.06 -2.70 1.73
N PHE A 373 19.11 -2.17 2.50
CA PHE A 373 19.05 -0.79 2.93
C PHE A 373 18.82 -0.70 4.42
N LYS A 374 19.66 0.06 5.13
CA LYS A 374 19.56 0.19 6.59
C LYS A 374 18.56 1.27 6.97
N LEU A 375 17.63 0.96 7.86
CA LEU A 375 16.74 1.95 8.46
C LEU A 375 17.55 2.96 9.30
N ALA A 376 17.24 4.25 9.19
CA ALA A 376 17.89 5.28 10.00
C ALA A 376 17.52 5.09 11.50
N LYS A 377 18.51 5.33 12.34
CA LYS A 377 18.41 5.10 13.79
C LYS A 377 17.23 5.85 14.43
N TYR A 378 17.03 7.12 14.07
CA TYR A 378 15.95 7.95 14.62
C TYR A 378 14.55 7.39 14.34
N LEU A 379 14.34 6.71 13.21
CA LEU A 379 13.06 6.08 12.88
C LEU A 379 12.79 4.89 13.80
N SER A 380 13.80 4.03 14.00
CA SER A 380 13.68 2.89 14.90
C SER A 380 13.51 3.30 16.36
N GLU A 381 14.20 4.32 16.81
CA GLU A 381 14.10 4.87 18.18
C GLU A 381 12.73 5.50 18.47
N ASN A 382 12.07 6.04 17.46
CA ASN A 382 10.74 6.63 17.58
C ASN A 382 9.60 5.66 17.17
N ASN A 383 9.91 4.38 16.93
CA ASN A 383 8.96 3.37 16.43
C ASN A 383 8.23 3.79 15.14
N LEU A 384 8.92 4.55 14.28
CA LEU A 384 8.40 4.97 12.99
C LEU A 384 8.81 3.96 11.92
N LYS A 385 7.84 3.48 11.16
CA LYS A 385 8.09 2.64 9.99
C LYS A 385 8.41 3.52 8.79
N TYR A 386 9.32 3.07 7.97
CA TYR A 386 9.63 3.67 6.68
C TYR A 386 10.14 2.57 5.75
N ASP A 387 9.20 1.89 5.12
CA ASP A 387 9.46 0.76 4.24
C ASP A 387 9.91 1.24 2.85
N LEU A 388 10.54 0.36 2.05
CA LEU A 388 11.10 0.76 0.76
C LEU A 388 10.03 1.07 -0.28
N HIS A 389 8.85 0.45 -0.18
CA HIS A 389 7.72 0.64 -1.10
C HIS A 389 8.17 0.70 -2.57
N PRO A 390 8.74 -0.36 -3.13
CA PRO A 390 9.32 -0.32 -4.47
C PRO A 390 8.25 -0.14 -5.56
N ARG A 391 8.54 0.69 -6.58
CA ARG A 391 7.64 1.01 -7.69
C ARG A 391 8.38 0.99 -9.00
N TRP A 392 7.78 0.37 -10.01
CA TRP A 392 8.30 0.35 -11.37
C TRP A 392 8.10 1.66 -12.11
N ASP A 393 9.05 1.99 -12.99
CA ASP A 393 8.84 2.91 -14.09
C ASP A 393 7.99 2.26 -15.22
N ASN A 394 7.64 3.02 -16.25
CA ASN A 394 6.81 2.50 -17.35
C ASN A 394 7.56 1.54 -18.29
N THR A 395 8.90 1.55 -18.29
CA THR A 395 9.72 0.66 -19.13
C THR A 395 10.06 -0.66 -18.44
N GLY A 396 9.91 -0.72 -17.12
CA GLY A 396 10.35 -1.85 -16.31
C GLY A 396 11.87 -1.96 -16.16
N ASN A 397 12.62 -0.88 -16.38
CA ASN A 397 14.09 -0.83 -16.23
C ASN A 397 14.52 -0.12 -14.94
N LEU A 398 13.67 0.77 -14.42
CA LEU A 398 13.93 1.56 -13.23
C LEU A 398 12.97 1.19 -12.10
N ILE A 399 13.47 1.28 -10.88
CA ILE A 399 12.71 1.10 -9.65
C ILE A 399 12.88 2.34 -8.80
N CYS A 400 11.78 2.95 -8.38
CA CYS A 400 11.79 3.97 -7.35
C CYS A 400 11.56 3.31 -5.98
N ILE A 401 12.39 3.66 -5.00
CA ILE A 401 12.21 3.27 -3.59
C ILE A 401 12.27 4.48 -2.69
N ASP A 402 11.61 4.36 -1.54
CA ASP A 402 11.83 5.27 -0.41
C ASP A 402 12.80 4.59 0.57
N SER A 403 13.78 5.32 1.10
CA SER A 403 14.72 4.77 2.07
C SER A 403 15.33 5.83 2.96
N SER A 404 15.69 5.45 4.16
CA SER A 404 16.36 6.34 5.13
C SER A 404 17.85 5.99 5.36
N HIS A 405 18.44 5.12 4.53
CA HIS A 405 19.80 4.61 4.73
C HIS A 405 20.89 5.71 4.69
N MET A 406 20.61 6.87 4.12
CA MET A 406 21.50 8.04 4.12
C MET A 406 21.34 8.93 5.37
N GLY A 407 20.44 8.58 6.29
CA GLY A 407 20.23 9.29 7.56
C GLY A 407 18.98 10.16 7.61
N SER A 408 18.26 10.34 6.50
CA SER A 408 16.96 11.02 6.39
C SER A 408 16.09 10.31 5.38
N ARG A 409 14.77 10.63 5.35
CA ARG A 409 13.81 10.04 4.40
C ARG A 409 14.09 10.55 2.99
N GLN A 410 14.47 9.67 2.07
CA GLN A 410 14.82 10.02 0.71
C GLN A 410 14.18 9.05 -0.28
N SER A 411 13.97 9.52 -1.51
CA SER A 411 13.57 8.67 -2.63
C SER A 411 14.76 8.43 -3.56
N PHE A 412 14.89 7.20 -4.06
CA PHE A 412 16.02 6.76 -4.89
C PHE A 412 15.48 6.11 -6.15
N ILE A 413 16.15 6.37 -7.28
CA ILE A 413 15.93 5.68 -8.55
C ILE A 413 17.06 4.68 -8.77
N ILE A 414 16.69 3.41 -8.89
CA ILE A 414 17.60 2.30 -9.09
C ILE A 414 17.41 1.74 -10.49
N SER A 415 18.50 1.70 -11.27
CA SER A 415 18.53 1.00 -12.56
C SER A 415 18.83 -0.48 -12.36
N ILE A 416 18.00 -1.35 -12.95
CA ILE A 416 18.22 -2.80 -12.99
C ILE A 416 18.36 -3.31 -14.43
N LYS A 417 18.57 -2.42 -15.39
CA LYS A 417 18.68 -2.74 -16.82
C LYS A 417 19.73 -3.83 -17.10
N ASN A 418 20.88 -3.74 -16.44
CA ASN A 418 21.96 -4.70 -16.58
C ASN A 418 21.61 -6.10 -16.03
N LEU A 419 20.86 -6.18 -14.93
CA LEU A 419 20.35 -7.43 -14.40
C LEU A 419 19.35 -8.05 -15.38
N LEU A 420 18.37 -7.28 -15.85
CA LEU A 420 17.33 -7.78 -16.77
C LEU A 420 17.92 -8.28 -18.09
N SER A 421 18.98 -7.63 -18.61
CA SER A 421 19.67 -8.07 -19.83
C SER A 421 20.38 -9.43 -19.64
N LYS A 422 20.88 -9.73 -18.44
CA LYS A 422 21.46 -11.03 -18.10
C LYS A 422 20.41 -12.12 -17.95
N ILE A 423 19.28 -11.81 -17.28
CA ILE A 423 18.18 -12.77 -17.12
C ILE A 423 17.57 -13.17 -18.47
N LYS A 424 17.39 -12.23 -19.38
CA LYS A 424 16.80 -12.49 -20.72
C LYS A 424 17.71 -13.30 -21.66
N LYS A 425 19.00 -13.48 -21.34
CA LYS A 425 19.96 -14.27 -22.11
C LYS A 425 20.05 -15.74 -21.67
N ILE A 426 19.44 -16.09 -20.56
CA ILE A 426 19.32 -17.45 -20.03
C ILE A 426 17.96 -18.04 -20.43
#